data_a0526909a454229fae1b53c0a4c94a95
#
_entry.id   a0526909a454229fae1b53c0a4c94a95
#
_cell.length_a   1.000
_cell.length_b   1.000
_cell.length_c   1.000
_cell.angle_alpha   90.00
_cell.angle_beta   90.00
_cell.angle_gamma   90.00
#
_symmetry.space_group_name_H-M   'P 1'
#
loop_
_entity.id
_entity.type
_entity.pdbx_description
1 polymer ?
#
loop_
_entity_poly.entity_id
_entity_poly.type
_entity_poly.pdbx_seq_one_letter_code
_entity_poly.pdbx_strand_id
1 'polypeptide(L)'
;PEREYFSGMGEVIKHGLIKDAAYYEWIKENIDVIKAREHEAVKEMIYQSCLIKGGVVERDPKEKGERALLNFGHTLGHAIEKLKDFTWLHGECVAAGCCLAAEISCIKGNISKEEVDDIKGVFEAFDMNGDISELSADDIVKTTKSDKKMVGDKIKFVLLRSVGDAYIDMSVTDDEMKQVLQG
;
A
#
# COMPACT_ATOMS: atom_id res chain seq x y z
N PRO A 1 -5.91 -10.54 -18.35
CA PRO A 1 -5.41 -11.71 -17.62
C PRO A 1 -5.75 -11.59 -16.14
N GLU A 2 -5.90 -12.72 -15.45
CA GLU A 2 -6.35 -12.74 -14.05
C GLU A 2 -5.36 -12.06 -13.11
N ARG A 3 -4.07 -12.38 -13.24
CA ARG A 3 -3.00 -11.77 -12.46
C ARG A 3 -2.96 -10.24 -12.57
N GLU A 4 -3.18 -9.70 -13.77
CA GLU A 4 -3.25 -8.25 -14.00
C GLU A 4 -4.45 -7.61 -13.29
N TYR A 5 -5.59 -8.30 -13.28
CA TYR A 5 -6.79 -7.83 -12.59
C TYR A 5 -6.55 -7.77 -11.08
N PHE A 6 -5.99 -8.83 -10.47
CA PHE A 6 -5.68 -8.86 -9.05
C PHE A 6 -4.56 -7.88 -8.70
N SER A 7 -3.54 -7.74 -9.53
CA SER A 7 -2.53 -6.69 -9.34
C SER A 7 -3.16 -5.30 -9.25
N GLY A 8 -4.19 -5.01 -10.05
CA GLY A 8 -4.95 -3.75 -9.94
C GLY A 8 -5.58 -3.52 -8.57
N MET A 9 -5.92 -4.59 -7.83
CA MET A 9 -6.48 -4.48 -6.49
C MET A 9 -5.49 -3.87 -5.48
N GLY A 10 -4.18 -3.96 -5.71
CA GLY A 10 -3.17 -3.29 -4.90
C GLY A 10 -3.43 -1.78 -4.77
N GLU A 11 -3.76 -1.13 -5.88
CA GLU A 11 -4.11 0.29 -5.91
C GLU A 11 -5.52 0.58 -5.36
N VAL A 12 -6.48 -0.28 -5.67
CA VAL A 12 -7.88 -0.14 -5.25
C VAL A 12 -8.00 -0.19 -3.72
N ILE A 13 -7.45 -1.23 -3.09
CA ILE A 13 -7.44 -1.40 -1.62
C ILE A 13 -6.68 -0.23 -0.97
N LYS A 14 -5.54 0.15 -1.53
CA LYS A 14 -4.78 1.31 -1.05
C LYS A 14 -5.62 2.58 -0.98
N HIS A 15 -6.47 2.86 -1.97
CA HIS A 15 -7.31 4.05 -1.95
C HIS A 15 -8.27 4.06 -0.75
N GLY A 16 -8.87 2.93 -0.40
CA GLY A 16 -9.67 2.78 0.81
C GLY A 16 -8.85 3.02 2.07
N LEU A 17 -7.70 2.36 2.19
CA LEU A 17 -6.82 2.48 3.34
C LEU A 17 -6.36 3.90 3.64
N ILE A 18 -6.10 4.72 2.62
CA ILE A 18 -5.56 6.08 2.81
C ILE A 18 -6.61 7.17 2.94
N LYS A 19 -7.84 6.97 2.44
CA LYS A 19 -8.81 8.07 2.28
C LYS A 19 -10.25 7.72 2.61
N ASP A 20 -10.66 6.47 2.64
CA ASP A 20 -12.07 6.10 2.78
C ASP A 20 -12.25 4.74 3.44
N ALA A 21 -12.42 4.73 4.77
CA ALA A 21 -12.66 3.51 5.54
C ALA A 21 -13.94 2.79 5.10
N ALA A 22 -15.00 3.53 4.71
CA ALA A 22 -16.24 2.92 4.26
C ALA A 22 -16.05 2.19 2.94
N TYR A 23 -15.24 2.74 2.02
CA TYR A 23 -14.88 2.07 0.79
C TYR A 23 -14.01 0.82 1.05
N TYR A 24 -13.08 0.88 2.01
CA TYR A 24 -12.29 -0.27 2.42
C TYR A 24 -13.18 -1.41 2.96
N GLU A 25 -14.14 -1.09 3.85
CA GLU A 25 -15.10 -2.07 4.35
C GLU A 25 -16.00 -2.63 3.23
N TRP A 26 -16.44 -1.78 2.31
CA TRP A 26 -17.22 -2.23 1.15
C TRP A 26 -16.43 -3.24 0.30
N ILE A 27 -15.12 -3.03 0.08
CA ILE A 27 -14.28 -4.00 -0.64
C ILE A 27 -14.27 -5.34 0.09
N LYS A 28 -14.11 -5.35 1.42
CA LYS A 28 -14.12 -6.56 2.24
C LYS A 28 -15.43 -7.33 2.13
N GLU A 29 -16.54 -6.64 2.20
CA GLU A 29 -17.88 -7.24 2.10
C GLU A 29 -18.17 -7.80 0.70
N ASN A 30 -17.45 -7.35 -0.32
CA ASN A 30 -17.69 -7.70 -1.72
C ASN A 30 -16.53 -8.49 -2.38
N ILE A 31 -15.62 -9.06 -1.61
CA ILE A 31 -14.46 -9.82 -2.13
C ILE A 31 -14.88 -10.85 -3.18
N ASP A 32 -15.87 -11.69 -2.89
CA ASP A 32 -16.29 -12.78 -3.77
C ASP A 32 -16.83 -12.29 -5.11
N VAL A 33 -17.70 -11.30 -5.10
CA VAL A 33 -18.30 -10.74 -6.32
C VAL A 33 -17.29 -9.92 -7.14
N ILE A 34 -16.32 -9.27 -6.47
CA ILE A 34 -15.19 -8.60 -7.14
C ILE A 34 -14.28 -9.64 -7.78
N LYS A 35 -13.92 -10.72 -7.09
CA LYS A 35 -13.12 -11.83 -7.65
C LYS A 35 -13.83 -12.50 -8.81
N ALA A 36 -15.15 -12.68 -8.71
CA ALA A 36 -15.98 -13.20 -9.80
C ALA A 36 -16.14 -12.21 -10.96
N ARG A 37 -15.68 -10.96 -10.80
CA ARG A 37 -15.79 -9.88 -11.79
C ARG A 37 -17.24 -9.55 -12.16
N GLU A 38 -18.14 -9.60 -11.19
CA GLU A 38 -19.53 -9.21 -11.42
C GLU A 38 -19.60 -7.74 -11.83
N HIS A 39 -20.33 -7.47 -12.90
CA HIS A 39 -20.31 -6.18 -13.60
C HIS A 39 -20.60 -4.99 -12.68
N GLU A 40 -21.62 -5.09 -11.82
CA GLU A 40 -22.00 -3.96 -10.94
C GLU A 40 -20.98 -3.77 -9.82
N ALA A 41 -20.40 -4.86 -9.26
CA ALA A 41 -19.36 -4.76 -8.24
C ALA A 41 -18.07 -4.13 -8.82
N VAL A 42 -17.65 -4.57 -10.00
CA VAL A 42 -16.44 -4.00 -10.66
C VAL A 42 -16.66 -2.54 -11.04
N LYS A 43 -17.83 -2.19 -11.54
CA LYS A 43 -18.20 -0.81 -11.88
C LYS A 43 -18.14 0.11 -10.65
N GLU A 44 -18.76 -0.32 -9.54
CA GLU A 44 -18.75 0.45 -8.28
C GLU A 44 -17.33 0.60 -7.74
N MET A 45 -16.56 -0.49 -7.71
CA MET A 45 -15.16 -0.50 -7.30
C MET A 45 -14.33 0.52 -8.07
N ILE A 46 -14.42 0.50 -9.40
CA ILE A 46 -13.67 1.43 -10.26
C ILE A 46 -14.15 2.86 -10.02
N TYR A 47 -15.45 3.07 -9.93
CA TYR A 47 -16.04 4.41 -9.73
C TYR A 47 -15.53 5.05 -8.45
N GLN A 48 -15.62 4.36 -7.32
CA GLN A 48 -15.17 4.87 -6.02
C GLN A 48 -13.64 5.10 -6.00
N SER A 49 -12.88 4.16 -6.55
CA SER A 49 -11.42 4.29 -6.67
C SER A 49 -11.02 5.53 -7.49
N CYS A 50 -11.72 5.78 -8.61
CA CYS A 50 -11.50 6.96 -9.44
C CYS A 50 -11.90 8.26 -8.74
N LEU A 51 -13.00 8.27 -7.97
CA LEU A 51 -13.42 9.43 -7.19
C LEU A 51 -12.37 9.80 -6.14
N ILE A 52 -11.88 8.82 -5.38
CA ILE A 52 -10.85 9.05 -4.36
C ILE A 52 -9.58 9.61 -5.01
N LYS A 53 -9.04 8.94 -6.01
CA LYS A 53 -7.82 9.36 -6.69
C LYS A 53 -7.99 10.70 -7.39
N GLY A 54 -9.10 10.88 -8.12
CA GLY A 54 -9.41 12.13 -8.82
C GLY A 54 -9.50 13.32 -7.88
N GLY A 55 -10.23 13.17 -6.76
CA GLY A 55 -10.34 14.21 -5.75
C GLY A 55 -9.01 14.61 -5.12
N VAL A 56 -8.13 13.62 -4.84
CA VAL A 56 -6.78 13.90 -4.33
C VAL A 56 -5.93 14.66 -5.37
N VAL A 57 -5.96 14.23 -6.63
CA VAL A 57 -5.19 14.88 -7.71
C VAL A 57 -5.70 16.29 -8.00
N GLU A 58 -7.02 16.51 -7.95
CA GLU A 58 -7.63 17.81 -8.16
C GLU A 58 -7.24 18.83 -7.08
N ARG A 59 -7.21 18.40 -5.81
CA ARG A 59 -6.79 19.25 -4.68
C ARG A 59 -5.28 19.52 -4.64
N ASP A 60 -4.46 18.59 -5.16
CA ASP A 60 -3.01 18.72 -5.16
C ASP A 60 -2.37 18.28 -6.50
N PRO A 61 -2.59 19.02 -7.59
CA PRO A 61 -2.10 18.63 -8.91
C PRO A 61 -0.57 18.62 -9.03
N LYS A 62 0.14 19.28 -8.11
CA LYS A 62 1.61 19.40 -8.12
C LYS A 62 2.32 18.50 -7.10
N GLU A 63 1.59 17.62 -6.43
CA GLU A 63 2.13 16.68 -5.42
C GLU A 63 2.97 17.38 -4.32
N LYS A 64 2.46 18.48 -3.80
CA LYS A 64 3.12 19.22 -2.72
C LYS A 64 2.66 18.85 -1.32
N GLY A 65 1.59 18.09 -1.19
CA GLY A 65 0.97 17.73 0.08
C GLY A 65 0.16 16.44 -0.02
N GLU A 66 -1.18 16.55 -0.11
CA GLU A 66 -2.13 15.43 -0.03
C GLU A 66 -1.88 14.33 -1.06
N ARG A 67 -1.51 14.70 -2.29
CA ARG A 67 -1.27 13.72 -3.36
C ARG A 67 -0.14 12.74 -3.02
N ALA A 68 0.80 13.15 -2.17
CA ALA A 68 1.85 12.25 -1.72
C ALA A 68 1.30 11.04 -0.93
N LEU A 69 0.09 11.11 -0.37
CA LEU A 69 -0.56 10.00 0.32
C LEU A 69 -0.84 8.82 -0.62
N LEU A 70 -1.00 9.07 -1.93
CA LEU A 70 -1.12 8.00 -2.94
C LEU A 70 0.11 7.09 -3.00
N ASN A 71 1.23 7.50 -2.39
CA ASN A 71 2.44 6.69 -2.28
C ASN A 71 2.45 5.75 -1.06
N PHE A 72 1.32 5.53 -0.37
CA PHE A 72 1.23 4.50 0.67
C PHE A 72 1.68 3.15 0.12
N GLY A 73 2.56 2.46 0.83
CA GLY A 73 3.18 1.21 0.38
C GLY A 73 4.30 1.36 -0.66
N HIS A 74 4.38 2.48 -1.41
CA HIS A 74 5.31 2.61 -2.54
C HIS A 74 6.78 2.69 -2.13
N THR A 75 7.10 3.17 -0.94
CA THR A 75 8.50 3.31 -0.50
C THR A 75 9.19 1.95 -0.45
N LEU A 76 8.60 0.98 0.24
CA LEU A 76 9.11 -0.39 0.30
C LEU A 76 8.72 -1.19 -0.95
N GLY A 77 7.52 -0.97 -1.51
CA GLY A 77 7.05 -1.63 -2.73
C GLY A 77 7.98 -1.42 -3.93
N HIS A 78 8.43 -0.21 -4.19
CA HIS A 78 9.39 0.06 -5.29
C HIS A 78 10.77 -0.57 -5.03
N ALA A 79 11.20 -0.66 -3.78
CA ALA A 79 12.45 -1.36 -3.46
C ALA A 79 12.32 -2.86 -3.76
N ILE A 80 11.19 -3.47 -3.39
CA ILE A 80 10.86 -4.87 -3.70
C ILE A 80 10.78 -5.07 -5.21
N GLU A 81 10.05 -4.22 -5.94
CA GLU A 81 9.90 -4.28 -7.40
C GLU A 81 11.27 -4.31 -8.10
N LYS A 82 12.18 -3.46 -7.65
CA LYS A 82 13.55 -3.38 -8.19
C LYS A 82 14.38 -4.62 -7.88
N LEU A 83 14.30 -5.14 -6.65
CA LEU A 83 15.05 -6.33 -6.23
C LEU A 83 14.48 -7.64 -6.81
N LYS A 84 13.21 -7.65 -7.21
CA LYS A 84 12.56 -8.73 -7.96
C LYS A 84 12.81 -8.63 -9.49
N ASP A 85 13.68 -7.74 -9.95
CA ASP A 85 13.97 -7.51 -11.37
C ASP A 85 12.71 -7.31 -12.22
N PHE A 86 11.69 -6.61 -11.66
CA PHE A 86 10.41 -6.35 -12.30
C PHE A 86 9.64 -7.60 -12.74
N THR A 87 9.91 -8.76 -12.13
CA THR A 87 9.17 -10.01 -12.36
C THR A 87 7.80 -10.03 -11.69
N TRP A 88 7.66 -9.25 -10.61
CA TRP A 88 6.38 -8.98 -9.98
C TRP A 88 5.69 -7.81 -10.66
N LEU A 89 4.36 -7.89 -10.73
CA LEU A 89 3.56 -6.76 -11.20
C LEU A 89 3.57 -5.64 -10.16
N HIS A 90 3.47 -4.40 -10.63
CA HIS A 90 3.51 -3.22 -9.78
C HIS A 90 2.55 -3.30 -8.58
N GLY A 91 1.29 -3.70 -8.81
CA GLY A 91 0.30 -3.81 -7.73
C GLY A 91 0.62 -4.90 -6.70
N GLU A 92 1.30 -5.99 -7.09
CA GLU A 92 1.79 -7.00 -6.15
C GLU A 92 2.85 -6.40 -5.21
N CYS A 93 3.76 -5.59 -5.77
CA CYS A 93 4.78 -4.89 -4.99
C CYS A 93 4.15 -3.82 -4.08
N VAL A 94 3.14 -3.09 -4.57
CA VAL A 94 2.38 -2.11 -3.78
C VAL A 94 1.65 -2.80 -2.62
N ALA A 95 1.02 -3.95 -2.85
CA ALA A 95 0.34 -4.72 -1.81
C ALA A 95 1.31 -5.14 -0.69
N ALA A 96 2.46 -5.72 -1.04
CA ALA A 96 3.51 -6.06 -0.08
C ALA A 96 3.97 -4.82 0.70
N GLY A 97 4.23 -3.72 0.00
CA GLY A 97 4.62 -2.46 0.62
C GLY A 97 3.55 -1.86 1.53
N CYS A 98 2.25 -1.99 1.19
CA CYS A 98 1.13 -1.56 2.03
C CYS A 98 1.06 -2.37 3.33
N CYS A 99 1.24 -3.69 3.27
CA CYS A 99 1.31 -4.55 4.46
C CYS A 99 2.45 -4.12 5.39
N LEU A 100 3.65 -3.90 4.85
CA LEU A 100 4.81 -3.44 5.62
C LEU A 100 4.58 -2.03 6.22
N ALA A 101 3.98 -1.12 5.46
CA ALA A 101 3.65 0.23 5.95
C ALA A 101 2.57 0.20 7.04
N ALA A 102 1.62 -0.74 6.99
CA ALA A 102 0.65 -0.99 8.05
C ALA A 102 1.34 -1.52 9.32
N GLU A 103 2.30 -2.43 9.20
CA GLU A 103 3.09 -2.90 10.34
C GLU A 103 3.91 -1.77 10.98
N ILE A 104 4.53 -0.89 10.18
CA ILE A 104 5.23 0.30 10.71
C ILE A 104 4.23 1.22 11.41
N SER A 105 3.02 1.39 10.87
CA SER A 105 1.96 2.18 11.51
C SER A 105 1.55 1.59 12.87
N CYS A 106 1.55 0.26 13.01
CA CYS A 106 1.32 -0.44 14.27
C CYS A 106 2.49 -0.23 15.26
N ILE A 107 3.75 -0.34 14.82
CA ILE A 107 4.94 -0.03 15.64
C ILE A 107 4.88 1.41 16.18
N LYS A 108 4.38 2.35 15.37
CA LYS A 108 4.17 3.74 15.79
C LYS A 108 2.97 3.92 16.74
N GLY A 109 2.20 2.87 17.01
CA GLY A 109 1.03 2.90 17.90
C GLY A 109 -0.21 3.54 17.29
N ASN A 110 -0.28 3.67 15.97
CA ASN A 110 -1.40 4.32 15.29
C ASN A 110 -2.57 3.37 15.01
N ILE A 111 -2.28 2.12 14.65
CA ILE A 111 -3.25 1.06 14.40
C ILE A 111 -2.90 -0.17 15.23
N SER A 112 -3.87 -1.02 15.47
CA SER A 112 -3.69 -2.26 16.23
C SER A 112 -3.11 -3.40 15.38
N LYS A 113 -2.65 -4.46 16.04
CA LYS A 113 -2.19 -5.67 15.36
C LYS A 113 -3.33 -6.35 14.58
N GLU A 114 -4.53 -6.33 15.15
CA GLU A 114 -5.74 -6.87 14.52
C GLU A 114 -6.08 -6.13 13.23
N GLU A 115 -5.90 -4.80 13.18
CA GLU A 115 -6.08 -4.01 11.97
C GLU A 115 -5.01 -4.35 10.91
N VAL A 116 -3.76 -4.59 11.33
CA VAL A 116 -2.70 -5.07 10.41
C VAL A 116 -3.06 -6.43 9.82
N ASP A 117 -3.51 -7.36 10.66
CA ASP A 117 -3.88 -8.71 10.22
C ASP A 117 -5.10 -8.67 9.29
N ASP A 118 -6.08 -7.78 9.56
CA ASP A 118 -7.22 -7.52 8.66
C ASP A 118 -6.75 -7.00 7.29
N ILE A 119 -5.86 -6.03 7.27
CA ILE A 119 -5.30 -5.46 6.02
C ILE A 119 -4.58 -6.55 5.22
N LYS A 120 -3.73 -7.35 5.86
CA LYS A 120 -3.04 -8.48 5.21
C LYS A 120 -4.04 -9.49 4.64
N GLY A 121 -5.07 -9.84 5.43
CA GLY A 121 -6.12 -10.77 5.00
C GLY A 121 -6.87 -10.30 3.76
N VAL A 122 -7.12 -8.99 3.63
CA VAL A 122 -7.76 -8.44 2.43
C VAL A 122 -6.86 -8.56 1.19
N PHE A 123 -5.57 -8.26 1.31
CA PHE A 123 -4.64 -8.46 0.19
C PHE A 123 -4.50 -9.94 -0.17
N GLU A 124 -4.41 -10.83 0.83
CA GLU A 124 -4.35 -12.27 0.63
C GLU A 124 -5.60 -12.83 -0.08
N ALA A 125 -6.79 -12.31 0.24
CA ALA A 125 -8.03 -12.71 -0.41
C ALA A 125 -8.03 -12.42 -1.92
N PHE A 126 -7.21 -11.49 -2.38
CA PHE A 126 -6.97 -11.19 -3.80
C PHE A 126 -5.66 -11.79 -4.34
N ASP A 127 -5.15 -12.84 -3.70
CA ASP A 127 -3.95 -13.58 -4.11
C ASP A 127 -2.68 -12.68 -4.17
N MET A 128 -2.64 -11.61 -3.34
CA MET A 128 -1.52 -10.67 -3.27
C MET A 128 -0.69 -10.85 -1.98
N ASN A 129 -0.34 -12.08 -1.67
CA ASN A 129 0.45 -12.51 -0.51
C ASN A 129 1.87 -12.95 -0.93
N GLY A 130 2.47 -12.26 -1.88
CA GLY A 130 3.76 -12.63 -2.42
C GLY A 130 4.87 -12.72 -1.36
N ASP A 131 5.64 -13.80 -1.41
CA ASP A 131 6.75 -14.06 -0.49
C ASP A 131 7.98 -13.20 -0.85
N ILE A 132 8.42 -12.39 0.11
CA ILE A 132 9.63 -11.56 0.03
C ILE A 132 10.78 -12.10 0.87
N SER A 133 10.63 -13.26 1.51
CA SER A 133 11.62 -13.84 2.43
C SER A 133 13.00 -14.10 1.80
N GLU A 134 13.05 -14.26 0.48
CA GLU A 134 14.31 -14.39 -0.26
C GLU A 134 15.09 -13.07 -0.39
N LEU A 135 14.45 -11.92 -0.14
CA LEU A 135 15.07 -10.61 -0.24
C LEU A 135 15.72 -10.22 1.09
N SER A 136 16.95 -9.73 1.02
CA SER A 136 17.65 -9.22 2.20
C SER A 136 17.00 -7.92 2.69
N ALA A 137 16.67 -7.85 4.00
CA ALA A 137 16.17 -6.64 4.62
C ALA A 137 17.14 -5.46 4.45
N ASP A 138 18.44 -5.71 4.53
CA ASP A 138 19.47 -4.70 4.30
C ASP A 138 19.46 -4.16 2.88
N ASP A 139 19.25 -5.02 1.88
CA ASP A 139 19.18 -4.61 0.47
C ASP A 139 17.90 -3.82 0.19
N ILE A 140 16.77 -4.20 0.79
CA ILE A 140 15.51 -3.43 0.68
C ILE A 140 15.72 -2.03 1.27
N VAL A 141 16.22 -1.93 2.51
CA VAL A 141 16.48 -0.63 3.16
C VAL A 141 17.47 0.22 2.36
N LYS A 142 18.54 -0.37 1.85
CA LYS A 142 19.52 0.33 1.00
C LYS A 142 18.88 0.84 -0.30
N THR A 143 18.00 0.04 -0.89
CA THR A 143 17.33 0.39 -2.15
C THR A 143 16.35 1.55 -1.96
N THR A 144 15.63 1.62 -0.82
CA THR A 144 14.75 2.76 -0.52
C THR A 144 15.51 4.08 -0.46
N LYS A 145 16.75 4.09 0.03
CA LYS A 145 17.60 5.29 0.13
C LYS A 145 18.14 5.74 -1.22
N SER A 146 18.21 4.86 -2.20
CA SER A 146 18.66 5.18 -3.56
C SER A 146 17.55 5.78 -4.44
N ASP A 147 16.30 5.67 -4.02
CA ASP A 147 15.16 6.26 -4.73
C ASP A 147 15.05 7.76 -4.39
N LYS A 148 14.73 8.60 -5.40
CA LYS A 148 14.76 10.08 -5.36
C LYS A 148 13.76 10.74 -4.40
N LYS A 149 13.12 9.98 -3.51
CA LYS A 149 12.14 10.45 -2.51
C LYS A 149 12.76 10.95 -1.20
N MET A 150 14.09 11.11 -1.15
CA MET A 150 14.78 11.68 0.00
C MET A 150 14.55 13.19 0.08
N VAL A 151 14.07 13.68 1.22
CA VAL A 151 14.06 15.12 1.56
C VAL A 151 15.18 15.36 2.57
N GLY A 152 16.33 15.81 2.10
CA GLY A 152 17.57 15.77 2.88
C GLY A 152 18.02 14.33 3.09
N ASP A 153 18.36 13.98 4.33
CA ASP A 153 18.79 12.62 4.71
C ASP A 153 17.62 11.70 5.18
N LYS A 154 16.36 12.15 5.03
CA LYS A 154 15.19 11.42 5.52
C LYS A 154 14.34 10.90 4.39
N ILE A 155 13.84 9.67 4.58
CA ILE A 155 12.89 9.03 3.68
C ILE A 155 11.48 9.50 4.04
N LYS A 156 10.70 9.86 3.03
CA LYS A 156 9.30 10.22 3.19
C LYS A 156 8.46 8.95 3.15
N PHE A 157 7.91 8.56 4.29
CA PHE A 157 6.94 7.48 4.39
C PHE A 157 5.51 8.02 4.39
N VAL A 158 4.59 7.22 3.89
CA VAL A 158 3.16 7.38 4.14
C VAL A 158 2.74 6.26 5.07
N LEU A 159 2.13 6.61 6.20
CA LEU A 159 1.64 5.70 7.23
C LEU A 159 0.16 5.96 7.51
N LEU A 160 -0.51 5.02 8.17
CA LEU A 160 -1.90 5.17 8.61
C LEU A 160 -1.95 5.77 10.02
N ARG A 161 -2.87 6.73 10.27
CA ARG A 161 -3.37 7.07 11.62
C ARG A 161 -4.45 6.09 12.03
N SER A 162 -5.29 5.73 11.08
CA SER A 162 -6.32 4.70 11.14
C SER A 162 -6.63 4.26 9.71
N VAL A 163 -7.38 3.19 9.53
CA VAL A 163 -7.94 2.85 8.22
C VAL A 163 -8.77 4.04 7.71
N GLY A 164 -8.53 4.45 6.47
CA GLY A 164 -9.16 5.61 5.84
C GLY A 164 -8.48 6.96 6.11
N ASP A 165 -7.45 7.01 6.96
CA ASP A 165 -6.69 8.25 7.25
C ASP A 165 -5.18 8.00 7.25
N ALA A 166 -4.51 8.48 6.22
CA ALA A 166 -3.06 8.40 6.06
C ALA A 166 -2.39 9.75 6.29
N TYR A 167 -1.11 9.70 6.66
CA TYR A 167 -0.27 10.88 6.84
C TYR A 167 1.16 10.62 6.38
N ILE A 168 1.92 11.71 6.24
CA ILE A 168 3.34 11.65 5.88
C ILE A 168 4.17 11.60 7.16
N ASP A 169 5.04 10.61 7.26
CA ASP A 169 6.01 10.45 8.34
C ASP A 169 7.44 10.60 7.82
N MET A 170 8.27 11.36 8.56
CA MET A 170 9.68 11.60 8.26
C MET A 170 10.59 11.01 9.37
N SER A 171 10.02 10.21 10.28
CA SER A 171 10.72 9.68 11.45
C SER A 171 10.93 8.16 11.40
N VAL A 172 10.51 7.50 10.32
CA VAL A 172 10.74 6.06 10.16
C VAL A 172 12.23 5.79 10.06
N THR A 173 12.70 4.87 10.90
CA THR A 173 14.11 4.49 11.01
C THR A 173 14.43 3.23 10.22
N ASP A 174 15.72 3.01 9.95
CA ASP A 174 16.19 1.76 9.33
C ASP A 174 15.84 0.53 10.19
N ASP A 175 15.91 0.67 11.51
CA ASP A 175 15.60 -0.44 12.42
C ASP A 175 14.12 -0.81 12.37
N GLU A 176 13.22 0.17 12.32
CA GLU A 176 11.78 -0.08 12.14
C GLU A 176 11.49 -0.77 10.80
N MET A 177 12.14 -0.34 9.70
CA MET A 177 12.02 -1.02 8.41
C MET A 177 12.52 -2.47 8.48
N LYS A 178 13.68 -2.71 9.09
CA LYS A 178 14.25 -4.06 9.24
C LYS A 178 13.37 -4.94 10.12
N GLN A 179 12.80 -4.39 11.18
CA GLN A 179 11.92 -5.13 12.08
C GLN A 179 10.73 -5.73 11.32
N VAL A 180 10.05 -4.95 10.46
CA VAL A 180 8.89 -5.44 9.69
C VAL A 180 9.28 -6.34 8.51
N LEU A 181 10.53 -6.28 8.05
CA LEU A 181 11.04 -7.12 6.96
C LEU A 181 11.54 -8.50 7.45
N GLN A 182 11.74 -8.67 8.77
CA GLN A 182 12.25 -9.89 9.39
C GLN A 182 11.19 -10.66 10.18
N GLY A 183 10.01 -10.04 10.39
CA GLY A 183 8.86 -10.62 11.12
C GLY A 183 8.13 -11.60 10.30
#